data_579cc27fa43638e0ee16b69f5522e4f3
#
_entry.id   579cc27fa43638e0ee16b69f5522e4f3
#
_cell.length_a   1.000
_cell.length_b   1.000
_cell.length_c   1.000
_cell.angle_alpha   90.00
_cell.angle_beta   90.00
_cell.angle_gamma   90.00
#
_symmetry.space_group_name_H-M   'P 1'
#
loop_
_entity.id
_entity.type
_entity.pdbx_description
1 polymer ?
#
loop_
_entity_poly.entity_id
_entity_poly.type
_entity_poly.pdbx_seq_one_letter_code
_entity_poly.pdbx_strand_id
1 'polypeptide(L)'
;MSKLTPRANGTELRVMSSNILFEKCLVDRVPLIADYYRDCAADVIGMQEVNRVGTALFDILADGYTAVAKTHADGKHCFTPILYRHDRFALVEGGSELHRMRATDTKSFSYAVLEDKETGKKFAVLNTHSAIILACHKLEASNAVEGEQWRGDNVLQMLEKRDELYQKYGQDLPVLITGDFNAVPTGDSITTMKQHMHDSADVATLSNEKNVCSYHGRPGTPCRLEGCGPIDFIFVNDTVKVLTHNVPHDEAAIAISDHCPVYIDATLN
;
A
#
# COMPACT_ATOMS: atom_id res chain seq x y z
N MET A 1 9.79 -4.08 -21.72
CA MET A 1 10.46 -3.10 -20.83
C MET A 1 9.37 -2.27 -20.20
N SER A 2 9.33 -2.22 -18.88
CA SER A 2 8.40 -1.37 -18.15
C SER A 2 8.57 0.10 -18.57
N LYS A 3 7.47 0.79 -18.83
CA LYS A 3 7.46 2.24 -19.09
C LYS A 3 7.20 3.01 -17.79
N LEU A 4 7.94 2.65 -16.74
CA LEU A 4 7.80 3.35 -15.48
C LEU A 4 8.07 4.84 -15.65
N THR A 5 7.22 5.65 -15.06
CA THR A 5 7.40 7.11 -15.05
C THR A 5 8.69 7.45 -14.30
N PRO A 6 9.64 8.18 -14.91
CA PRO A 6 10.81 8.66 -14.21
C PRO A 6 10.41 9.43 -12.94
N ARG A 7 11.26 9.44 -11.92
CA ARG A 7 11.01 10.26 -10.74
C ARG A 7 10.82 11.72 -11.14
N ALA A 8 9.82 12.38 -10.56
CA ALA A 8 9.61 13.80 -10.74
C ALA A 8 10.81 14.60 -10.17
N ASN A 9 11.11 15.74 -10.78
CA ASN A 9 12.14 16.62 -10.24
C ASN A 9 11.78 17.08 -8.83
N GLY A 10 12.72 16.98 -7.91
CA GLY A 10 12.52 17.32 -6.50
C GLY A 10 11.94 16.19 -5.66
N THR A 11 11.76 14.97 -6.20
CA THR A 11 11.31 13.81 -5.43
C THR A 11 12.30 13.46 -4.33
N GLU A 12 11.87 13.57 -3.08
CA GLU A 12 12.62 13.09 -1.91
C GLU A 12 12.27 11.62 -1.60
N LEU A 13 11.03 11.21 -1.87
CA LEU A 13 10.51 9.89 -1.51
C LEU A 13 9.60 9.34 -2.62
N ARG A 14 9.83 8.09 -3.05
CA ARG A 14 8.88 7.31 -3.86
C ARG A 14 8.30 6.20 -3.01
N VAL A 15 6.97 6.18 -2.85
CA VAL A 15 6.25 5.16 -2.08
C VAL A 15 5.30 4.40 -2.99
N MET A 16 5.26 3.08 -2.84
CA MET A 16 4.41 2.17 -3.61
C MET A 16 3.48 1.39 -2.68
N SER A 17 2.26 1.14 -3.14
CA SER A 17 1.34 0.10 -2.66
C SER A 17 1.25 -1.01 -3.70
N SER A 18 1.38 -2.27 -3.30
CA SER A 18 1.38 -3.40 -4.23
C SER A 18 0.76 -4.65 -3.61
N ASN A 19 -0.46 -4.98 -4.01
CA ASN A 19 -1.06 -6.29 -3.75
C ASN A 19 -0.46 -7.30 -4.75
N ILE A 20 0.18 -8.38 -4.24
CA ILE A 20 0.92 -9.35 -5.07
C ILE A 20 0.12 -10.58 -5.45
N LEU A 21 -1.14 -10.69 -5.03
CA LEU A 21 -2.01 -11.86 -5.23
C LEU A 21 -1.35 -13.17 -4.76
N PHE A 22 -1.68 -13.64 -3.57
CA PHE A 22 -1.04 -14.84 -2.94
C PHE A 22 -1.36 -16.15 -3.66
N GLU A 23 -2.32 -16.19 -4.57
CA GLU A 23 -2.74 -17.35 -5.35
C GLU A 23 -2.17 -17.33 -6.78
N LYS A 24 -2.59 -18.31 -7.60
CA LYS A 24 -2.41 -18.36 -9.06
C LYS A 24 -0.95 -18.15 -9.51
N CYS A 25 -0.15 -19.20 -9.35
CA CYS A 25 1.23 -19.23 -9.84
C CYS A 25 2.12 -18.10 -9.27
N LEU A 26 1.96 -17.77 -7.98
CA LEU A 26 2.79 -16.74 -7.35
C LEU A 26 4.29 -17.07 -7.51
N VAL A 27 4.67 -18.34 -7.45
CA VAL A 27 6.08 -18.76 -7.61
C VAL A 27 6.66 -18.30 -8.95
N ASP A 28 5.88 -18.34 -10.02
CA ASP A 28 6.31 -17.90 -11.35
C ASP A 28 6.36 -16.37 -11.47
N ARG A 29 5.57 -15.65 -10.64
CA ARG A 29 5.50 -14.20 -10.64
C ARG A 29 6.52 -13.54 -9.71
N VAL A 30 7.05 -14.25 -8.73
CA VAL A 30 8.04 -13.70 -7.79
C VAL A 30 9.23 -13.01 -8.49
N PRO A 31 9.87 -13.60 -9.51
CA PRO A 31 10.94 -12.91 -10.24
C PRO A 31 10.45 -11.64 -10.95
N LEU A 32 9.27 -11.68 -11.58
CA LEU A 32 8.69 -10.54 -12.29
C LEU A 32 8.37 -9.39 -11.32
N ILE A 33 7.85 -9.71 -10.13
CA ILE A 33 7.59 -8.73 -9.07
C ILE A 33 8.90 -8.09 -8.60
N ALA A 34 9.94 -8.90 -8.38
CA ALA A 34 11.23 -8.40 -7.92
C ALA A 34 11.87 -7.45 -8.97
N ASP A 35 11.83 -7.82 -10.25
CA ASP A 35 12.35 -6.98 -11.33
C ASP A 35 11.55 -5.69 -11.44
N TYR A 36 10.22 -5.77 -11.34
CA TYR A 36 9.36 -4.58 -11.35
C TYR A 36 9.70 -3.61 -10.20
N TYR A 37 9.92 -4.14 -8.99
CA TYR A 37 10.27 -3.32 -7.83
C TYR A 37 11.65 -2.66 -7.98
N ARG A 38 12.63 -3.36 -8.55
CA ARG A 38 13.94 -2.79 -8.89
C ARG A 38 13.82 -1.69 -9.92
N ASP A 39 13.05 -1.92 -10.99
CA ASP A 39 12.85 -0.95 -12.07
C ASP A 39 12.12 0.31 -11.55
N CYS A 40 11.09 0.13 -10.73
CA CYS A 40 10.37 1.25 -10.11
C CYS A 40 11.25 2.05 -9.14
N ALA A 41 12.23 1.38 -8.53
CA ALA A 41 13.14 1.95 -7.54
C ALA A 41 12.39 2.71 -6.42
N ALA A 42 11.26 2.16 -5.97
CA ALA A 42 10.51 2.72 -4.85
C ALA A 42 11.35 2.70 -3.57
N ASP A 43 11.27 3.75 -2.78
CA ASP A 43 12.01 3.84 -1.53
C ASP A 43 11.36 3.02 -0.42
N VAL A 44 10.02 2.97 -0.43
CA VAL A 44 9.20 2.17 0.48
C VAL A 44 8.08 1.50 -0.31
N ILE A 45 7.82 0.23 -0.02
CA ILE A 45 6.78 -0.57 -0.67
C ILE A 45 5.89 -1.19 0.41
N GLY A 46 4.64 -0.78 0.49
CA GLY A 46 3.60 -1.48 1.24
C GLY A 46 3.08 -2.65 0.41
N MET A 47 3.22 -3.86 0.91
CA MET A 47 2.81 -5.06 0.19
C MET A 47 1.55 -5.66 0.81
N GLN A 48 0.68 -6.25 -0.01
CA GLN A 48 -0.48 -6.98 0.46
C GLN A 48 -0.48 -8.40 -0.14
N GLU A 49 -1.14 -9.31 0.55
CA GLU A 49 -1.25 -10.72 0.17
C GLU A 49 0.08 -11.48 0.13
N VAL A 50 1.06 -11.06 0.91
CA VAL A 50 2.35 -11.76 1.01
C VAL A 50 2.19 -13.03 1.83
N ASN A 51 2.02 -14.17 1.17
CA ASN A 51 2.02 -15.48 1.81
C ASN A 51 3.45 -16.02 1.96
N ARG A 52 3.61 -17.28 2.41
CA ARG A 52 4.92 -17.91 2.60
C ARG A 52 5.74 -18.00 1.29
N VAL A 53 5.10 -18.14 0.13
CA VAL A 53 5.80 -18.14 -1.17
C VAL A 53 6.27 -16.72 -1.49
N GLY A 54 5.43 -15.71 -1.25
CA GLY A 54 5.78 -14.30 -1.45
C GLY A 54 6.95 -13.83 -0.59
N THR A 55 7.26 -14.50 0.54
CA THR A 55 8.43 -14.16 1.35
C THR A 55 9.76 -14.37 0.63
N ALA A 56 9.80 -15.15 -0.46
CA ALA A 56 10.99 -15.27 -1.31
C ALA A 56 11.45 -13.91 -1.88
N LEU A 57 10.52 -12.94 -2.02
CA LEU A 57 10.87 -11.57 -2.41
C LEU A 57 11.84 -10.89 -1.44
N PHE A 58 11.78 -11.22 -0.15
CA PHE A 58 12.67 -10.62 0.85
C PHE A 58 14.12 -11.02 0.64
N ASP A 59 14.36 -12.29 0.25
CA ASP A 59 15.70 -12.78 -0.03
C ASP A 59 16.22 -12.29 -1.39
N ILE A 60 15.34 -12.26 -2.40
CA ILE A 60 15.69 -11.78 -3.77
C ILE A 60 16.02 -10.30 -3.76
N LEU A 61 15.37 -9.50 -2.92
CA LEU A 61 15.54 -8.05 -2.83
C LEU A 61 16.45 -7.63 -1.66
N ALA A 62 17.10 -8.57 -0.98
CA ALA A 62 17.91 -8.30 0.21
C ALA A 62 19.16 -7.44 -0.05
N ASP A 63 19.54 -7.26 -1.30
CA ASP A 63 20.63 -6.38 -1.71
C ASP A 63 20.28 -4.89 -1.62
N GLY A 64 18.99 -4.52 -1.65
CA GLY A 64 18.52 -3.14 -1.60
C GLY A 64 17.44 -2.88 -0.54
N TYR A 65 16.71 -3.90 -0.13
CA TYR A 65 15.54 -3.75 0.75
C TYR A 65 15.61 -4.58 2.01
N THR A 66 14.99 -4.05 3.06
CA THR A 66 14.70 -4.79 4.30
C THR A 66 13.21 -4.82 4.53
N ALA A 67 12.68 -5.98 4.96
CA ALA A 67 11.26 -6.14 5.28
C ALA A 67 10.99 -5.91 6.77
N VAL A 68 9.98 -5.09 7.04
CA VAL A 68 9.38 -4.87 8.36
C VAL A 68 8.09 -5.66 8.48
N ALA A 69 7.77 -6.13 9.70
CA ALA A 69 6.53 -6.84 10.00
C ALA A 69 6.33 -8.12 9.19
N LYS A 70 7.36 -8.98 9.14
CA LYS A 70 7.25 -10.32 8.53
C LYS A 70 6.30 -11.23 9.33
N THR A 71 6.19 -10.98 10.63
CA THR A 71 5.32 -11.70 11.57
C THR A 71 4.64 -10.71 12.49
N HIS A 72 3.45 -11.08 12.98
CA HIS A 72 2.77 -10.37 14.06
C HIS A 72 3.46 -10.64 15.42
N ALA A 73 3.08 -9.88 16.44
CA ALA A 73 3.64 -10.02 17.78
C ALA A 73 3.42 -11.41 18.40
N ASP A 74 2.36 -12.12 18.00
CA ASP A 74 2.08 -13.50 18.41
C ASP A 74 2.84 -14.57 17.60
N GLY A 75 3.76 -14.16 16.72
CA GLY A 75 4.57 -15.04 15.87
C GLY A 75 3.88 -15.54 14.61
N LYS A 76 2.62 -15.21 14.38
CA LYS A 76 1.93 -15.57 13.14
C LYS A 76 2.44 -14.78 11.94
N HIS A 77 2.32 -15.38 10.77
CA HIS A 77 2.72 -14.77 9.52
C HIS A 77 1.91 -13.49 9.22
N CYS A 78 2.60 -12.40 8.89
CA CYS A 78 1.96 -11.16 8.47
C CYS A 78 1.89 -11.09 6.94
N PHE A 79 0.70 -10.80 6.41
CA PHE A 79 0.43 -10.73 4.96
C PHE A 79 0.59 -9.32 4.38
N THR A 80 0.91 -8.32 5.23
CA THR A 80 1.02 -6.91 4.85
C THR A 80 2.37 -6.28 5.23
N PRO A 81 3.52 -6.93 4.94
CA PRO A 81 4.82 -6.37 5.28
C PRO A 81 5.11 -5.07 4.52
N ILE A 82 6.09 -4.32 5.03
CA ILE A 82 6.63 -3.13 4.39
C ILE A 82 8.08 -3.39 4.02
N LEU A 83 8.46 -3.15 2.76
CA LEU A 83 9.85 -3.10 2.33
C LEU A 83 10.34 -1.64 2.33
N TYR A 84 11.57 -1.41 2.77
CA TYR A 84 12.22 -0.11 2.66
C TYR A 84 13.67 -0.23 2.22
N ARG A 85 14.18 0.76 1.53
CA ARG A 85 15.58 0.82 1.11
C ARG A 85 16.48 1.03 2.30
N HIS A 86 17.21 -0.01 2.68
CA HIS A 86 18.08 0.01 3.86
C HIS A 86 19.37 0.81 3.65
N ASP A 87 19.76 1.10 2.41
CA ASP A 87 20.87 2.00 2.11
C ASP A 87 20.54 3.47 2.45
N ARG A 88 19.26 3.86 2.31
CA ARG A 88 18.78 5.21 2.58
C ARG A 88 18.22 5.41 3.98
N PHE A 89 17.51 4.43 4.50
CA PHE A 89 16.72 4.59 5.73
C PHE A 89 17.16 3.65 6.83
N ALA A 90 17.00 4.10 8.07
CA ALA A 90 17.08 3.29 9.27
C ALA A 90 15.69 3.07 9.84
N LEU A 91 15.39 1.84 10.25
CA LEU A 91 14.15 1.52 10.98
C LEU A 91 14.27 2.02 12.42
N VAL A 92 13.38 2.93 12.83
CA VAL A 92 13.27 3.43 14.21
C VAL A 92 12.37 2.52 15.03
N GLU A 93 11.19 2.20 14.48
CA GLU A 93 10.27 1.19 15.04
C GLU A 93 9.35 0.66 13.95
N GLY A 94 8.75 -0.50 14.20
CA GLY A 94 7.77 -1.07 13.29
C GLY A 94 7.10 -2.30 13.89
N GLY A 95 5.97 -2.64 13.32
CA GLY A 95 5.18 -3.78 13.76
C GLY A 95 3.98 -4.01 12.88
N SER A 96 3.09 -4.91 13.31
CA SER A 96 1.84 -5.19 12.62
C SER A 96 0.76 -5.59 13.61
N GLU A 97 -0.47 -5.28 13.25
CA GLU A 97 -1.67 -5.63 14.02
C GLU A 97 -2.72 -6.25 13.10
N LEU A 98 -3.41 -7.27 13.61
CA LEU A 98 -4.60 -7.78 12.95
C LEU A 98 -5.72 -6.74 13.03
N HIS A 99 -6.48 -6.60 11.97
CA HIS A 99 -7.70 -5.80 12.04
C HIS A 99 -8.69 -6.40 13.05
N ARG A 100 -9.32 -5.54 13.85
CA ARG A 100 -10.32 -5.96 14.83
C ARG A 100 -11.51 -6.60 14.15
N MET A 101 -11.99 -5.97 13.08
CA MET A 101 -13.06 -6.49 12.23
C MET A 101 -12.46 -7.11 10.97
N ARG A 102 -12.49 -8.44 10.91
CA ARG A 102 -11.92 -9.21 9.79
C ARG A 102 -12.55 -10.59 9.69
N ALA A 103 -12.65 -11.11 8.48
CA ALA A 103 -13.09 -12.48 8.23
C ALA A 103 -11.96 -13.50 8.40
N THR A 104 -10.71 -13.10 8.20
CA THR A 104 -9.52 -13.97 8.24
C THR A 104 -8.32 -13.24 8.84
N ASP A 105 -7.34 -13.98 9.35
CA ASP A 105 -6.08 -13.44 9.86
C ASP A 105 -5.13 -12.92 8.75
N THR A 106 -5.56 -12.94 7.49
CA THR A 106 -4.84 -12.28 6.38
C THR A 106 -5.12 -10.77 6.32
N LYS A 107 -6.11 -10.28 7.07
CA LYS A 107 -6.51 -8.88 7.09
C LYS A 107 -5.88 -8.18 8.29
N SER A 108 -4.92 -7.32 7.99
CA SER A 108 -4.06 -6.66 8.95
C SER A 108 -3.55 -5.33 8.41
N PHE A 109 -2.90 -4.58 9.28
CA PHE A 109 -2.03 -3.50 8.85
C PHE A 109 -0.67 -3.61 9.52
N SER A 110 0.34 -3.05 8.87
CA SER A 110 1.69 -2.91 9.39
C SER A 110 2.08 -1.44 9.44
N TYR A 111 3.09 -1.13 10.24
CA TYR A 111 3.64 0.22 10.29
C TYR A 111 5.16 0.18 10.42
N ALA A 112 5.80 1.22 9.93
CA ALA A 112 7.22 1.47 10.07
C ALA A 112 7.45 2.98 10.26
N VAL A 113 8.22 3.36 11.27
CA VAL A 113 8.82 4.69 11.39
C VAL A 113 10.24 4.57 10.89
N LEU A 114 10.55 5.32 9.85
CA LEU A 114 11.82 5.32 9.16
C LEU A 114 12.52 6.67 9.37
N GLU A 115 13.85 6.65 9.48
CA GLU A 115 14.69 7.83 9.54
C GLU A 115 15.60 7.86 8.31
N ASP A 116 15.55 8.93 7.55
CA ASP A 116 16.48 9.18 6.45
C ASP A 116 17.89 9.40 7.01
N LYS A 117 18.84 8.56 6.61
CA LYS A 117 20.20 8.55 7.15
C LYS A 117 21.01 9.78 6.81
N GLU A 118 20.65 10.49 5.73
CA GLU A 118 21.35 11.69 5.29
C GLU A 118 20.81 12.93 6.00
N THR A 119 19.50 13.05 6.12
CA THR A 119 18.85 14.26 6.65
C THR A 119 18.45 14.14 8.12
N GLY A 120 18.33 12.94 8.67
CA GLY A 120 17.78 12.66 9.99
C GLY A 120 16.27 12.86 10.09
N LYS A 121 15.58 13.21 9.00
CA LYS A 121 14.13 13.36 8.98
C LYS A 121 13.46 12.00 9.22
N LYS A 122 12.44 11.99 10.08
CA LYS A 122 11.61 10.82 10.32
C LYS A 122 10.29 10.93 9.57
N PHE A 123 9.77 9.79 9.14
CA PHE A 123 8.43 9.66 8.59
C PHE A 123 7.85 8.28 8.92
N ALA A 124 6.54 8.17 8.90
CA ALA A 124 5.86 6.90 9.13
C ALA A 124 5.14 6.42 7.87
N VAL A 125 5.19 5.11 7.64
CA VAL A 125 4.37 4.43 6.62
C VAL A 125 3.54 3.36 7.31
N LEU A 126 2.24 3.40 7.10
CA LEU A 126 1.32 2.32 7.44
C LEU A 126 0.93 1.61 6.14
N ASN A 127 0.69 0.31 6.21
CA ASN A 127 0.29 -0.49 5.06
C ASN A 127 -0.81 -1.47 5.44
N THR A 128 -1.93 -1.47 4.73
CA THR A 128 -3.11 -2.27 5.08
C THR A 128 -3.56 -3.19 3.97
N HIS A 129 -4.24 -4.27 4.36
CA HIS A 129 -5.17 -5.02 3.53
C HIS A 129 -6.49 -5.14 4.31
N SER A 130 -7.44 -4.28 3.94
CA SER A 130 -8.73 -4.16 4.64
C SER A 130 -9.64 -5.35 4.38
N ALA A 131 -10.68 -5.44 5.20
CA ALA A 131 -11.67 -6.50 5.10
C ALA A 131 -12.31 -6.55 3.70
N ILE A 132 -12.23 -7.71 3.06
CA ILE A 132 -13.05 -8.04 1.91
C ILE A 132 -14.26 -8.81 2.43
N ILE A 133 -15.44 -8.35 2.08
CA ILE A 133 -16.58 -9.25 2.04
C ILE A 133 -16.62 -9.76 0.63
N LEU A 134 -16.48 -11.07 0.48
CA LEU A 134 -16.53 -11.75 -0.81
C LEU A 134 -17.85 -11.45 -1.52
N ALA A 135 -17.89 -10.27 -2.05
CA ALA A 135 -18.99 -9.72 -2.79
C ALA A 135 -18.88 -9.95 -4.26
N CYS A 136 -17.84 -10.60 -4.69
CA CYS A 136 -17.53 -10.63 -6.10
C CYS A 136 -18.63 -11.30 -6.94
N HIS A 137 -19.50 -12.14 -6.39
CA HIS A 137 -20.44 -12.82 -7.28
C HIS A 137 -21.86 -13.12 -6.73
N LYS A 138 -22.19 -12.95 -5.45
CA LYS A 138 -23.55 -13.21 -4.91
C LYS A 138 -23.71 -12.62 -3.50
N LEU A 139 -23.64 -11.30 -3.34
CA LEU A 139 -23.92 -10.72 -2.05
C LEU A 139 -25.36 -10.26 -1.94
N GLU A 140 -26.00 -10.73 -0.89
CA GLU A 140 -27.17 -10.07 -0.35
C GLU A 140 -26.77 -8.68 0.16
N ALA A 141 -27.65 -7.70 0.01
CA ALA A 141 -27.37 -6.30 0.36
C ALA A 141 -26.89 -6.12 1.82
N SER A 142 -27.30 -7.01 2.74
CA SER A 142 -26.87 -7.03 4.13
C SER A 142 -25.35 -7.22 4.31
N ASN A 143 -24.74 -8.07 3.49
CA ASN A 143 -23.31 -8.36 3.57
C ASN A 143 -22.45 -7.20 3.03
N ALA A 144 -22.99 -6.42 2.09
CA ALA A 144 -22.31 -5.23 1.59
C ALA A 144 -22.21 -4.14 2.66
N VAL A 145 -23.27 -3.93 3.44
CA VAL A 145 -23.31 -2.99 4.57
C VAL A 145 -22.35 -3.42 5.67
N GLU A 146 -22.36 -4.70 6.05
CA GLU A 146 -21.43 -5.24 7.06
C GLU A 146 -19.98 -5.07 6.64
N GLY A 147 -19.65 -5.32 5.36
CA GLY A 147 -18.31 -5.12 4.84
C GLY A 147 -17.83 -3.69 4.91
N GLU A 148 -18.70 -2.76 4.62
CA GLU A 148 -18.33 -1.35 4.71
C GLU A 148 -18.12 -0.92 6.18
N GLN A 149 -18.92 -1.45 7.10
CA GLN A 149 -18.71 -1.24 8.54
C GLN A 149 -17.35 -1.79 9.00
N TRP A 150 -16.97 -2.98 8.55
CA TRP A 150 -15.65 -3.56 8.87
C TRP A 150 -14.50 -2.76 8.29
N ARG A 151 -14.61 -2.30 7.05
CA ARG A 151 -13.61 -1.42 6.43
C ARG A 151 -13.52 -0.08 7.14
N GLY A 152 -14.66 0.47 7.60
CA GLY A 152 -14.69 1.66 8.45
C GLY A 152 -13.93 1.47 9.76
N ASP A 153 -14.14 0.34 10.48
CA ASP A 153 -13.38 0.02 11.69
C ASP A 153 -11.88 -0.15 11.38
N ASN A 154 -11.52 -0.78 10.24
CA ASN A 154 -10.12 -0.91 9.83
C ASN A 154 -9.45 0.46 9.60
N VAL A 155 -10.16 1.40 8.99
CA VAL A 155 -9.69 2.79 8.81
C VAL A 155 -9.48 3.46 10.17
N LEU A 156 -10.45 3.38 11.07
CA LEU A 156 -10.35 3.98 12.40
C LEU A 156 -9.17 3.40 13.19
N GLN A 157 -8.94 2.10 13.11
CA GLN A 157 -7.80 1.45 13.77
C GLN A 157 -6.44 1.96 13.23
N MET A 158 -6.33 2.20 11.93
CA MET A 158 -5.11 2.80 11.36
C MET A 158 -4.94 4.26 11.78
N LEU A 159 -6.03 5.03 11.86
CA LEU A 159 -6.00 6.41 12.36
C LEU A 159 -5.61 6.47 13.85
N GLU A 160 -6.08 5.55 14.67
CA GLU A 160 -5.63 5.38 16.06
C GLU A 160 -4.11 5.17 16.12
N LYS A 161 -3.57 4.27 15.29
CA LYS A 161 -2.12 4.05 15.22
C LYS A 161 -1.36 5.29 14.75
N ARG A 162 -1.85 6.00 13.75
CA ARG A 162 -1.28 7.29 13.35
C ARG A 162 -1.22 8.27 14.53
N ASP A 163 -2.29 8.37 15.30
CA ASP A 163 -2.38 9.28 16.43
C ASP A 163 -1.43 8.88 17.58
N GLU A 164 -1.22 7.58 17.83
CA GLU A 164 -0.17 7.09 18.72
C GLU A 164 1.23 7.53 18.25
N LEU A 165 1.50 7.47 16.94
CA LEU A 165 2.77 7.92 16.37
C LEU A 165 2.94 9.43 16.50
N TYR A 166 1.88 10.22 16.31
CA TYR A 166 1.89 11.66 16.54
C TYR A 166 2.19 12.02 18.00
N GLN A 167 1.62 11.28 18.94
CA GLN A 167 1.93 11.49 20.37
C GLN A 167 3.41 11.24 20.68
N LYS A 168 4.02 10.28 19.99
CA LYS A 168 5.41 9.88 20.24
C LYS A 168 6.43 10.74 19.50
N TYR A 169 6.15 11.13 18.26
CA TYR A 169 7.12 11.76 17.35
C TYR A 169 6.79 13.23 17.00
N GLY A 170 5.63 13.72 17.37
CA GLY A 170 5.14 15.06 17.05
C GLY A 170 4.05 15.07 15.98
N GLN A 171 3.23 16.11 15.98
CA GLN A 171 2.09 16.27 15.05
C GLN A 171 2.54 16.58 13.62
N ASP A 172 3.77 17.00 13.44
CA ASP A 172 4.43 17.30 12.17
C ASP A 172 5.11 16.08 11.53
N LEU A 173 5.04 14.89 12.17
CA LEU A 173 5.54 13.66 11.57
C LEU A 173 4.87 13.41 10.21
N PRO A 174 5.63 13.31 9.09
CA PRO A 174 5.07 12.89 7.83
C PRO A 174 4.52 11.46 7.91
N VAL A 175 3.25 11.26 7.54
CA VAL A 175 2.60 9.97 7.58
C VAL A 175 1.98 9.65 6.22
N LEU A 176 2.28 8.44 5.74
CA LEU A 176 1.69 7.86 4.54
C LEU A 176 0.97 6.56 4.91
N ILE A 177 -0.21 6.33 4.34
CA ILE A 177 -0.98 5.09 4.51
C ILE A 177 -1.20 4.48 3.14
N THR A 178 -0.62 3.31 2.89
CA THR A 178 -0.75 2.55 1.64
C THR A 178 -1.66 1.35 1.85
N GLY A 179 -2.26 0.82 0.80
CA GLY A 179 -2.93 -0.48 0.91
C GLY A 179 -4.00 -0.76 -0.10
N ASP A 180 -4.42 -2.02 -0.10
CA ASP A 180 -5.67 -2.50 -0.68
C ASP A 180 -6.78 -2.32 0.37
N PHE A 181 -7.61 -1.31 0.14
CA PHE A 181 -8.72 -0.97 1.03
C PHE A 181 -9.97 -1.79 0.75
N ASN A 182 -10.00 -2.56 -0.36
CA ASN A 182 -11.19 -3.29 -0.80
C ASN A 182 -12.47 -2.42 -0.85
N ALA A 183 -12.30 -1.13 -1.08
CA ALA A 183 -13.36 -0.12 -1.11
C ALA A 183 -13.17 0.81 -2.30
N VAL A 184 -14.27 1.26 -2.88
CA VAL A 184 -14.26 2.24 -3.96
C VAL A 184 -14.14 3.67 -3.42
N PRO A 185 -13.74 4.67 -4.24
CA PRO A 185 -13.53 6.06 -3.78
C PRO A 185 -14.74 6.71 -3.09
N THR A 186 -15.95 6.23 -3.39
CA THR A 186 -17.21 6.72 -2.82
C THR A 186 -17.69 5.93 -1.61
N GLY A 187 -16.94 4.90 -1.18
CA GLY A 187 -17.27 4.11 0.01
C GLY A 187 -17.13 4.93 1.29
N ASP A 188 -17.94 4.61 2.30
CA ASP A 188 -17.94 5.33 3.58
C ASP A 188 -16.59 5.24 4.29
N SER A 189 -15.90 4.11 4.20
CA SER A 189 -14.55 3.91 4.76
C SER A 189 -13.52 4.85 4.12
N ILE A 190 -13.54 5.00 2.80
CA ILE A 190 -12.65 5.93 2.07
C ILE A 190 -13.04 7.40 2.37
N THR A 191 -14.33 7.68 2.43
CA THR A 191 -14.83 9.01 2.81
C THR A 191 -14.39 9.36 4.24
N THR A 192 -14.43 8.42 5.17
CA THR A 192 -13.93 8.59 6.55
C THR A 192 -12.42 8.86 6.53
N MET A 193 -11.64 8.08 5.79
CA MET A 193 -10.19 8.32 5.69
C MET A 193 -9.89 9.72 5.16
N LYS A 194 -10.62 10.20 4.15
CA LYS A 194 -10.47 11.54 3.55
C LYS A 194 -10.82 12.70 4.48
N GLN A 195 -11.51 12.46 5.58
CA GLN A 195 -11.74 13.48 6.62
C GLN A 195 -10.49 13.73 7.48
N HIS A 196 -9.51 12.83 7.45
CA HIS A 196 -8.33 12.83 8.31
C HIS A 196 -7.00 12.83 7.55
N MET A 197 -7.00 12.40 6.29
CA MET A 197 -5.83 12.28 5.42
C MET A 197 -6.22 12.67 3.99
N HIS A 198 -5.26 13.08 3.18
CA HIS A 198 -5.48 13.39 1.79
C HIS A 198 -5.23 12.16 0.90
N ASP A 199 -6.15 11.87 0.00
CA ASP A 199 -5.90 10.91 -1.08
C ASP A 199 -4.85 11.49 -2.02
N SER A 200 -3.77 10.78 -2.23
CA SER A 200 -2.67 11.22 -3.10
C SER A 200 -3.13 11.55 -4.53
N ALA A 201 -4.15 10.86 -5.02
CA ALA A 201 -4.76 11.15 -6.32
C ALA A 201 -5.50 12.49 -6.36
N ASP A 202 -5.98 13.00 -5.23
CA ASP A 202 -6.67 14.28 -5.15
C ASP A 202 -5.69 15.46 -5.05
N VAL A 203 -4.49 15.24 -4.49
CA VAL A 203 -3.54 16.32 -4.15
C VAL A 203 -2.25 16.33 -4.97
N ALA A 204 -2.07 15.38 -5.90
CA ALA A 204 -0.91 15.35 -6.78
C ALA A 204 -0.83 16.61 -7.67
N THR A 205 0.36 17.24 -7.70
CA THR A 205 0.54 18.59 -8.29
C THR A 205 1.06 18.59 -9.72
N LEU A 206 1.78 17.55 -10.16
CA LEU A 206 2.40 17.49 -11.49
C LEU A 206 1.70 16.52 -12.44
N SER A 207 1.40 15.31 -11.98
CA SER A 207 0.64 14.32 -12.75
C SER A 207 -0.22 13.48 -11.82
N ASN A 208 -1.38 13.08 -12.33
CA ASN A 208 -2.42 12.45 -11.54
C ASN A 208 -3.21 11.48 -12.42
N GLU A 209 -3.16 10.19 -12.09
CA GLU A 209 -3.95 9.12 -12.69
C GLU A 209 -5.17 8.81 -11.81
N LYS A 210 -5.97 9.85 -11.52
CA LYS A 210 -7.16 9.77 -10.69
C LYS A 210 -8.24 8.90 -11.32
N ASN A 211 -8.92 8.12 -10.48
CA ASN A 211 -10.00 7.21 -10.87
C ASN A 211 -9.58 6.09 -11.83
N VAL A 212 -8.29 5.81 -11.92
CA VAL A 212 -7.79 4.67 -12.69
C VAL A 212 -8.02 3.38 -11.90
N CYS A 213 -8.54 2.36 -12.57
CA CYS A 213 -8.81 1.07 -11.95
C CYS A 213 -7.52 0.39 -11.51
N SER A 214 -7.38 0.08 -10.24
CA SER A 214 -6.22 -0.65 -9.73
C SER A 214 -6.40 -2.18 -9.73
N TYR A 215 -7.63 -2.68 -9.83
CA TYR A 215 -7.93 -4.12 -9.85
C TYR A 215 -8.43 -4.57 -11.23
N HIS A 216 -7.71 -5.47 -11.89
CA HIS A 216 -8.04 -5.97 -13.23
C HIS A 216 -8.39 -7.46 -13.25
N GLY A 217 -8.33 -8.16 -12.13
CA GLY A 217 -8.91 -9.47 -11.87
C GLY A 217 -8.08 -10.68 -12.28
N ARG A 218 -7.03 -10.53 -13.10
CA ARG A 218 -6.12 -11.64 -13.47
C ARG A 218 -4.76 -11.11 -13.93
N PRO A 219 -3.64 -11.68 -13.47
CA PRO A 219 -2.32 -11.37 -13.99
C PRO A 219 -2.26 -11.52 -15.52
N GLY A 220 -1.59 -10.57 -16.18
CA GLY A 220 -1.42 -10.55 -17.63
C GLY A 220 -2.67 -10.19 -18.44
N THR A 221 -3.77 -9.79 -17.80
CA THR A 221 -5.01 -9.43 -18.47
C THR A 221 -5.34 -7.95 -18.21
N PRO A 222 -5.41 -7.09 -19.23
CA PRO A 222 -5.81 -5.70 -19.05
C PRO A 222 -7.20 -5.60 -18.41
N CYS A 223 -7.40 -4.56 -17.60
CA CYS A 223 -8.71 -4.27 -17.02
C CYS A 223 -9.76 -4.07 -18.12
N ARG A 224 -10.86 -4.79 -18.03
CA ARG A 224 -12.01 -4.68 -18.94
C ARG A 224 -13.29 -4.28 -18.22
N LEU A 225 -13.20 -3.96 -16.94
CA LEU A 225 -14.36 -3.61 -16.12
C LEU A 225 -14.71 -2.15 -16.39
N GLU A 226 -15.78 -1.91 -17.13
CA GLU A 226 -16.32 -0.55 -17.27
C GLU A 226 -16.76 -0.01 -15.90
N GLY A 227 -16.36 1.23 -15.59
CA GLY A 227 -16.73 1.90 -14.34
C GLY A 227 -16.02 1.38 -13.10
N CYS A 228 -14.98 0.52 -13.22
CA CYS A 228 -14.15 0.21 -12.09
C CYS A 228 -13.32 1.43 -11.68
N GLY A 229 -13.23 1.66 -10.39
CA GLY A 229 -12.35 2.66 -9.79
C GLY A 229 -11.18 1.99 -9.05
N PRO A 230 -10.28 2.78 -8.47
CA PRO A 230 -9.24 2.25 -7.61
C PRO A 230 -9.86 1.61 -6.36
N ILE A 231 -9.22 0.56 -5.86
CA ILE A 231 -9.43 -0.01 -4.53
C ILE A 231 -8.13 -0.03 -3.72
N ASP A 232 -7.03 0.29 -4.39
CA ASP A 232 -5.71 0.51 -3.79
C ASP A 232 -5.46 2.01 -3.69
N PHE A 233 -5.00 2.47 -2.52
CA PHE A 233 -4.83 3.90 -2.24
C PHE A 233 -3.50 4.17 -1.56
N ILE A 234 -3.06 5.43 -1.70
CA ILE A 234 -2.03 6.04 -0.86
C ILE A 234 -2.61 7.34 -0.30
N PHE A 235 -2.74 7.39 1.03
CA PHE A 235 -3.16 8.59 1.75
C PHE A 235 -1.95 9.25 2.40
N VAL A 236 -1.98 10.58 2.49
CA VAL A 236 -0.91 11.38 3.05
C VAL A 236 -1.46 12.44 4.01
N ASN A 237 -0.68 12.86 5.01
CA ASN A 237 -1.02 14.01 5.84
C ASN A 237 -0.49 15.33 5.25
N ASP A 238 -0.80 16.46 5.88
CA ASP A 238 -0.45 17.83 5.42
C ASP A 238 1.05 18.08 5.27
N THR A 239 1.90 17.29 5.92
CA THR A 239 3.36 17.41 5.86
C THR A 239 4.01 16.69 4.68
N VAL A 240 3.21 15.98 3.89
CA VAL A 240 3.66 15.29 2.66
C VAL A 240 3.08 15.99 1.45
N LYS A 241 3.94 16.54 0.60
CA LYS A 241 3.54 17.11 -0.68
C LYS A 241 3.67 16.07 -1.78
N VAL A 242 2.56 15.67 -2.37
CA VAL A 242 2.52 14.73 -3.50
C VAL A 242 2.83 15.46 -4.81
N LEU A 243 3.82 14.98 -5.55
CA LEU A 243 4.19 15.49 -6.86
C LEU A 243 3.45 14.72 -7.97
N THR A 244 3.50 13.39 -7.93
CA THR A 244 2.82 12.53 -8.91
C THR A 244 2.04 11.42 -8.21
N HIS A 245 0.95 10.99 -8.84
CA HIS A 245 0.21 9.80 -8.50
C HIS A 245 0.07 8.93 -9.76
N ASN A 246 0.49 7.68 -9.71
CA ASN A 246 0.60 6.80 -10.85
C ASN A 246 -0.03 5.44 -10.57
N VAL A 247 -0.79 4.94 -11.55
CA VAL A 247 -1.39 3.59 -11.56
C VAL A 247 -1.04 2.93 -12.91
N PRO A 248 0.17 2.39 -13.08
CA PRO A 248 0.62 1.88 -14.37
C PRO A 248 -0.16 0.64 -14.81
N HIS A 249 -0.52 0.63 -16.10
CA HIS A 249 -1.24 -0.46 -16.78
C HIS A 249 -0.43 -1.02 -17.95
N ASP A 250 0.88 -0.84 -17.94
CA ASP A 250 1.75 -1.46 -18.93
C ASP A 250 1.83 -2.99 -18.72
N GLU A 251 2.36 -3.68 -19.71
CA GLU A 251 2.44 -5.14 -19.71
C GLU A 251 3.18 -5.70 -18.48
N ALA A 252 4.20 -5.00 -17.97
CA ALA A 252 4.94 -5.43 -16.79
C ALA A 252 4.11 -5.27 -15.53
N ALA A 253 3.38 -4.16 -15.36
CA ALA A 253 2.54 -3.89 -14.21
C ALA A 253 1.38 -4.89 -14.11
N ILE A 254 0.70 -5.18 -15.23
CA ILE A 254 -0.42 -6.15 -15.23
C ILE A 254 0.04 -7.61 -15.10
N ALA A 255 1.29 -7.92 -15.40
CA ALA A 255 1.82 -9.29 -15.30
C ALA A 255 2.09 -9.73 -13.87
N ILE A 256 2.38 -8.79 -12.96
CA ILE A 256 2.86 -9.11 -11.61
C ILE A 256 1.75 -9.49 -10.62
N SER A 257 0.51 -9.06 -10.86
CA SER A 257 -0.63 -9.32 -9.97
C SER A 257 -1.95 -9.22 -10.76
N ASP A 258 -3.07 -9.36 -10.10
CA ASP A 258 -4.41 -8.94 -10.58
C ASP A 258 -4.74 -7.50 -10.12
N HIS A 259 -3.82 -6.87 -9.38
CA HIS A 259 -3.81 -5.46 -9.07
C HIS A 259 -2.65 -4.75 -9.78
N CYS A 260 -2.90 -3.54 -10.26
CA CYS A 260 -1.85 -2.63 -10.67
C CYS A 260 -1.24 -1.97 -9.42
N PRO A 261 0.10 -1.87 -9.31
CA PRO A 261 0.69 -1.12 -8.21
C PRO A 261 0.32 0.36 -8.32
N VAL A 262 0.14 0.99 -7.16
CA VAL A 262 -0.03 2.45 -7.05
C VAL A 262 1.23 3.03 -6.46
N TYR A 263 1.80 4.08 -7.06
CA TYR A 263 2.95 4.76 -6.47
C TYR A 263 2.90 6.27 -6.63
N ILE A 264 3.53 6.94 -5.70
CA ILE A 264 3.65 8.40 -5.67
C ILE A 264 5.11 8.82 -5.61
N ASP A 265 5.40 9.98 -6.18
CA ASP A 265 6.58 10.78 -5.87
C ASP A 265 6.17 11.93 -4.95
N ALA A 266 6.93 12.15 -3.88
CA ALA A 266 6.60 13.12 -2.85
C ALA A 266 7.83 13.83 -2.28
N THR A 267 7.58 14.98 -1.62
CA THR A 267 8.54 15.64 -0.73
C THR A 267 7.99 15.63 0.69
N LEU A 268 8.87 15.63 1.67
CA LEU A 268 8.57 15.67 3.10
C LEU A 268 8.90 17.08 3.63
N ASN A 269 7.88 17.81 4.11
CA ASN A 269 8.04 19.18 4.65
C ASN A 269 8.63 19.18 6.05
#